data_3bfc9e7f9fc6009ccdcf25ef7553bd9b
#
_entry.id   3bfc9e7f9fc6009ccdcf25ef7553bd9b
#
_cell.length_a   1.000
_cell.length_b   1.000
_cell.length_c   1.000
_cell.angle_alpha   90.00
_cell.angle_beta   90.00
_cell.angle_gamma   90.00
#
_symmetry.space_group_name_H-M   'P 1'
#
loop_
_entity.id
_entity.type
_entity.pdbx_description
1 polymer ?
#
loop_
_entity_poly.entity_id
_entity_poly.type
_entity_poly.pdbx_seq_one_letter_code
_entity_poly.pdbx_strand_id
1 'polypeptide(L)'
;MKKFLSLLLALAMALTLMACGGGNDTPDNTDEPNNTDAPANYKIGIVTGSVSQSEDDRRGAEAFQAEYGEDMVTLAIYPDNFTEELETTIQNIVNLSSDPDMKAIIVNQAVPGTTEAFRKIKESRPDIICIAGESHEDLPEIGSAADLVCNNDFVSRGYLIIRTAHELGCDTFVHISFPRHLA
;
A
#
# COMPACT_ATOMS: atom_id res chain seq x y z
N MET A 1 9.53 -59.97 27.43
CA MET A 1 9.58 -58.72 28.20
C MET A 1 9.84 -57.48 27.33
N LYS A 2 10.79 -57.47 26.39
CA LYS A 2 11.08 -56.29 25.54
C LYS A 2 9.91 -55.82 24.62
N LYS A 3 9.06 -56.74 24.14
CA LYS A 3 7.91 -56.40 23.27
C LYS A 3 6.72 -55.79 24.03
N PHE A 4 6.56 -56.13 25.33
CA PHE A 4 5.52 -55.55 26.19
C PHE A 4 5.88 -54.13 26.65
N LEU A 5 7.17 -53.85 26.79
CA LEU A 5 7.66 -52.54 27.21
C LEU A 5 7.50 -51.48 26.08
N SER A 6 7.68 -51.92 24.78
CA SER A 6 7.47 -51.03 23.64
C SER A 6 6.01 -50.71 23.39
N LEU A 7 5.11 -51.64 23.69
CA LEU A 7 3.65 -51.44 23.55
C LEU A 7 3.12 -50.46 24.62
N LEU A 8 3.65 -50.59 25.86
CA LEU A 8 3.33 -49.66 26.98
C LEU A 8 3.83 -48.23 26.70
N LEU A 9 5.01 -48.12 26.10
CA LEU A 9 5.57 -46.80 25.75
C LEU A 9 4.78 -46.10 24.62
N ALA A 10 4.30 -46.86 23.62
CA ALA A 10 3.46 -46.34 22.56
C ALA A 10 2.06 -45.92 23.06
N LEU A 11 1.49 -46.66 24.02
CA LEU A 11 0.21 -46.30 24.64
C LEU A 11 0.29 -45.08 25.55
N ALA A 12 1.41 -44.87 26.21
CA ALA A 12 1.66 -43.67 27.04
C ALA A 12 1.80 -42.37 26.19
N MET A 13 2.38 -42.47 24.99
CA MET A 13 2.47 -41.31 24.06
C MET A 13 1.13 -40.94 23.43
N ALA A 14 0.21 -41.91 23.26
CA ALA A 14 -1.13 -41.62 22.72
C ALA A 14 -2.07 -40.94 23.72
N LEU A 15 -1.79 -41.06 25.02
CA LEU A 15 -2.62 -40.46 26.10
C LEU A 15 -2.21 -39.02 26.45
N THR A 16 -1.05 -38.55 26.00
CA THR A 16 -0.61 -37.18 26.25
C THR A 16 -1.13 -36.14 25.25
N LEU A 17 -1.83 -36.58 24.19
CA LEU A 17 -2.42 -35.69 23.17
C LEU A 17 -3.87 -35.27 23.48
N MET A 18 -4.48 -35.76 24.57
CA MET A 18 -5.86 -35.43 24.94
C MET A 18 -6.01 -34.57 26.21
N ALA A 19 -4.95 -34.02 26.74
CA ALA A 19 -4.97 -33.19 27.94
C ALA A 19 -4.61 -31.74 27.68
N CYS A 20 -5.28 -31.10 26.73
CA CYS A 20 -5.30 -29.64 26.62
C CYS A 20 -6.70 -29.19 26.22
N GLY A 21 -7.62 -29.33 27.18
CA GLY A 21 -8.96 -28.78 27.11
C GLY A 21 -9.38 -28.40 28.52
N GLY A 22 -9.17 -27.14 28.88
CA GLY A 22 -9.56 -26.62 30.19
C GLY A 22 -9.16 -25.14 30.30
N GLY A 23 -10.16 -24.27 30.22
CA GLY A 23 -10.06 -22.84 30.02
C GLY A 23 -9.29 -22.05 31.08
N ASN A 24 -8.85 -20.91 30.64
CA ASN A 24 -8.80 -19.69 31.46
C ASN A 24 -8.91 -18.50 30.51
N ASP A 25 -9.92 -17.68 30.73
CA ASP A 25 -10.20 -16.45 30.06
C ASP A 25 -9.07 -15.45 30.30
N THR A 26 -8.34 -15.14 29.21
CA THR A 26 -7.62 -13.89 29.07
C THR A 26 -7.91 -13.39 27.66
N PRO A 27 -8.41 -12.16 27.48
CA PRO A 27 -8.64 -11.62 26.15
C PRO A 27 -7.29 -11.22 25.55
N ASP A 28 -6.68 -12.12 24.78
CA ASP A 28 -5.58 -11.79 23.89
C ASP A 28 -6.17 -11.43 22.52
N ASN A 29 -6.36 -10.14 22.33
CA ASN A 29 -6.71 -9.54 21.04
C ASN A 29 -5.47 -9.56 20.14
N THR A 30 -5.16 -10.69 19.58
CA THR A 30 -4.44 -10.84 18.32
C THR A 30 -5.41 -11.41 17.31
N ASP A 31 -6.23 -10.55 16.71
CA ASP A 31 -6.87 -10.81 15.44
C ASP A 31 -5.77 -10.91 14.37
N GLU A 32 -5.09 -12.03 14.28
CA GLU A 32 -4.49 -12.44 13.02
C GLU A 32 -5.65 -12.63 12.05
N PRO A 33 -5.68 -11.95 10.89
CA PRO A 33 -6.68 -12.21 9.89
C PRO A 33 -6.54 -13.66 9.43
N ASN A 34 -7.49 -14.48 9.82
CA ASN A 34 -7.64 -15.85 9.35
C ASN A 34 -7.93 -15.78 7.85
N ASN A 35 -6.87 -15.81 7.05
CA ASN A 35 -6.93 -15.86 5.61
C ASN A 35 -7.37 -17.26 5.18
N THR A 36 -8.65 -17.53 5.31
CA THR A 36 -9.27 -18.72 4.75
C THR A 36 -9.47 -18.48 3.26
N ASP A 37 -8.72 -19.24 2.47
CA ASP A 37 -8.67 -19.40 1.03
C ASP A 37 -10.04 -19.50 0.32
N ALA A 38 -10.76 -18.38 0.23
CA ALA A 38 -11.64 -18.16 -0.90
C ALA A 38 -10.86 -17.27 -1.87
N PRO A 39 -10.81 -17.57 -3.18
CA PRO A 39 -10.20 -16.66 -4.13
C PRO A 39 -10.86 -15.29 -3.94
N ALA A 40 -10.06 -14.31 -3.59
CA ALA A 40 -10.57 -12.98 -3.35
C ALA A 40 -11.12 -12.45 -4.68
N ASN A 41 -12.43 -12.31 -4.79
CA ASN A 41 -13.08 -11.69 -5.95
C ASN A 41 -12.91 -10.16 -5.87
N TYR A 42 -11.70 -9.69 -5.60
CA TYR A 42 -11.38 -8.26 -5.61
C TYR A 42 -10.00 -8.01 -6.17
N LYS A 43 -9.86 -6.85 -6.83
CA LYS A 43 -8.59 -6.36 -7.33
C LYS A 43 -8.21 -5.02 -6.72
N ILE A 44 -6.92 -4.80 -6.64
CA ILE A 44 -6.31 -3.56 -6.19
C ILE A 44 -5.50 -2.99 -7.35
N GLY A 45 -5.82 -1.77 -7.76
CA GLY A 45 -5.05 -1.00 -8.72
C GLY A 45 -3.99 -0.16 -8.01
N ILE A 46 -2.74 -0.23 -8.45
CA ILE A 46 -1.67 0.62 -7.93
C ILE A 46 -1.08 1.42 -9.08
N VAL A 47 -1.08 2.75 -8.91
CA VAL A 47 -0.54 3.70 -9.90
C VAL A 47 0.72 4.33 -9.33
N THR A 48 1.80 4.25 -10.09
CA THR A 48 3.10 4.82 -9.71
C THR A 48 3.68 5.65 -10.86
N GLY A 49 4.78 6.34 -10.61
CA GLY A 49 5.64 6.82 -11.68
C GLY A 49 6.34 5.67 -12.42
N SER A 50 7.01 6.01 -13.49
CA SER A 50 7.94 5.09 -14.15
C SER A 50 9.21 4.91 -13.30
N VAL A 51 10.07 3.95 -13.68
CA VAL A 51 11.37 3.76 -13.03
C VAL A 51 12.23 5.03 -13.10
N SER A 52 12.11 5.82 -14.18
CA SER A 52 12.85 7.08 -14.32
C SER A 52 12.36 8.19 -13.38
N GLN A 53 11.11 8.14 -12.96
CA GLN A 53 10.47 9.13 -12.10
C GLN A 53 10.49 8.76 -10.62
N SER A 54 10.24 7.49 -10.32
CA SER A 54 10.07 6.99 -8.94
C SER A 54 10.35 5.49 -8.90
N GLU A 55 11.65 5.15 -8.96
CA GLU A 55 12.08 3.75 -9.00
C GLU A 55 11.62 2.96 -7.78
N ASP A 56 11.71 3.57 -6.61
CA ASP A 56 11.36 2.92 -5.33
C ASP A 56 9.87 2.55 -5.28
N ASP A 57 9.01 3.47 -5.67
CA ASP A 57 7.56 3.27 -5.70
C ASP A 57 7.19 2.18 -6.71
N ARG A 58 7.80 2.24 -7.90
CA ARG A 58 7.56 1.26 -8.95
C ARG A 58 7.99 -0.14 -8.53
N ARG A 59 9.20 -0.28 -7.98
CA ARG A 59 9.71 -1.56 -7.48
C ARG A 59 8.90 -2.08 -6.29
N GLY A 60 8.45 -1.21 -5.41
CA GLY A 60 7.56 -1.57 -4.31
C GLY A 60 6.23 -2.15 -4.80
N ALA A 61 5.62 -1.51 -5.80
CA ALA A 61 4.39 -1.99 -6.41
C ALA A 61 4.58 -3.32 -7.17
N GLU A 62 5.70 -3.49 -7.88
CA GLU A 62 6.05 -4.75 -8.55
C GLU A 62 6.31 -5.89 -7.55
N ALA A 63 6.97 -5.60 -6.43
CA ALA A 63 7.17 -6.59 -5.38
C ALA A 63 5.84 -7.02 -4.73
N PHE A 64 4.94 -6.07 -4.49
CA PHE A 64 3.60 -6.35 -3.98
C PHE A 64 2.80 -7.21 -4.96
N GLN A 65 2.82 -6.88 -6.26
CA GLN A 65 2.18 -7.69 -7.29
C GLN A 65 2.79 -9.11 -7.38
N ALA A 66 4.11 -9.24 -7.26
CA ALA A 66 4.79 -10.54 -7.27
C ALA A 66 4.40 -11.42 -6.08
N GLU A 67 4.11 -10.82 -4.92
CA GLU A 67 3.69 -11.53 -3.70
C GLU A 67 2.23 -11.97 -3.76
N TYR A 68 1.32 -11.08 -4.21
CA TYR A 68 -0.13 -11.31 -4.17
C TYR A 68 -0.72 -11.78 -5.51
N GLY A 69 0.03 -11.69 -6.59
CA GLY A 69 -0.35 -12.15 -7.92
C GLY A 69 -1.03 -11.09 -8.80
N GLU A 70 -0.88 -11.25 -10.12
CA GLU A 70 -1.48 -10.35 -11.13
C GLU A 70 -3.01 -10.44 -11.16
N ASP A 71 -3.57 -11.54 -10.69
CA ASP A 71 -5.02 -11.71 -10.57
C ASP A 71 -5.63 -10.77 -9.51
N MET A 72 -4.85 -10.42 -8.48
CA MET A 72 -5.27 -9.52 -7.41
C MET A 72 -4.76 -8.08 -7.61
N VAL A 73 -3.58 -7.89 -8.16
CA VAL A 73 -2.92 -6.58 -8.24
C VAL A 73 -2.71 -6.16 -9.69
N THR A 74 -3.29 -5.02 -10.07
CA THR A 74 -3.10 -4.41 -11.39
C THR A 74 -2.24 -3.16 -11.25
N LEU A 75 -1.14 -3.09 -12.01
CA LEU A 75 -0.25 -1.95 -11.99
C LEU A 75 -0.51 -1.02 -13.18
N ALA A 76 -0.50 0.28 -12.90
CA ALA A 76 -0.51 1.32 -13.92
C ALA A 76 0.59 2.35 -13.64
N ILE A 77 0.92 3.16 -14.62
CA ILE A 77 1.86 4.27 -14.49
C ILE A 77 1.23 5.56 -15.04
N TYR A 78 1.56 6.67 -14.41
CA TYR A 78 1.32 7.98 -15.01
C TYR A 78 2.52 8.38 -15.88
N PRO A 79 2.35 9.29 -16.88
CA PRO A 79 3.42 9.72 -17.78
C PRO A 79 4.57 10.41 -17.03
N ASP A 80 5.78 10.33 -17.56
CA ASP A 80 6.94 11.04 -17.01
C ASP A 80 6.73 12.56 -17.00
N ASN A 81 6.01 13.07 -17.99
CA ASN A 81 5.67 14.48 -18.12
C ASN A 81 4.24 14.78 -17.67
N PHE A 82 3.85 14.25 -16.50
CA PHE A 82 2.48 14.31 -15.98
C PHE A 82 1.91 15.73 -15.87
N THR A 83 2.75 16.75 -15.71
CA THR A 83 2.32 18.17 -15.66
C THR A 83 1.80 18.68 -16.99
N GLU A 84 2.28 18.15 -18.11
CA GLU A 84 1.81 18.48 -19.46
C GLU A 84 0.83 17.43 -20.02
N GLU A 85 0.89 16.20 -19.51
CA GLU A 85 0.06 15.07 -19.96
C GLU A 85 -1.06 14.72 -18.95
N LEU A 86 -1.74 15.77 -18.48
CA LEU A 86 -2.76 15.67 -17.43
C LEU A 86 -3.88 14.68 -17.80
N GLU A 87 -4.42 14.78 -19.04
CA GLU A 87 -5.49 13.89 -19.48
C GLU A 87 -5.05 12.43 -19.56
N THR A 88 -3.81 12.17 -19.94
CA THR A 88 -3.23 10.81 -19.94
C THR A 88 -3.15 10.25 -18.52
N THR A 89 -2.73 11.07 -17.57
CA THR A 89 -2.71 10.70 -16.14
C THR A 89 -4.10 10.33 -15.65
N ILE A 90 -5.09 11.21 -15.89
CA ILE A 90 -6.50 10.97 -15.53
C ILE A 90 -6.98 9.66 -16.13
N GLN A 91 -6.77 9.48 -17.44
CA GLN A 91 -7.26 8.30 -18.15
C GLN A 91 -6.62 7.00 -17.65
N ASN A 92 -5.33 7.00 -17.35
CA ASN A 92 -4.63 5.81 -16.84
C ASN A 92 -5.18 5.38 -15.47
N ILE A 93 -5.53 6.34 -14.60
CA ILE A 93 -6.14 6.06 -13.31
C ILE A 93 -7.58 5.56 -13.49
N VAL A 94 -8.39 6.26 -14.28
CA VAL A 94 -9.80 5.91 -14.52
C VAL A 94 -9.95 4.55 -15.19
N ASN A 95 -9.06 4.18 -16.11
CA ASN A 95 -9.11 2.88 -16.80
C ASN A 95 -9.08 1.69 -15.83
N LEU A 96 -8.45 1.80 -14.68
CA LEU A 96 -8.45 0.74 -13.66
C LEU A 96 -9.85 0.44 -13.14
N SER A 97 -10.73 1.45 -13.07
CA SER A 97 -12.09 1.29 -12.57
C SER A 97 -13.02 0.52 -13.52
N SER A 98 -12.59 0.28 -14.77
CA SER A 98 -13.36 -0.50 -15.74
C SER A 98 -13.40 -2.00 -15.45
N ASP A 99 -12.46 -2.51 -14.63
CA ASP A 99 -12.49 -3.89 -14.17
C ASP A 99 -13.61 -4.04 -13.11
N PRO A 100 -14.57 -4.95 -13.29
CA PRO A 100 -15.68 -5.12 -12.35
C PRO A 100 -15.23 -5.59 -10.96
N ASP A 101 -14.11 -6.28 -10.88
CA ASP A 101 -13.55 -6.79 -9.63
C ASP A 101 -12.68 -5.75 -8.89
N MET A 102 -12.41 -4.60 -9.50
CA MET A 102 -11.65 -3.51 -8.86
C MET A 102 -12.39 -2.99 -7.63
N LYS A 103 -11.71 -2.98 -6.47
CA LYS A 103 -12.27 -2.51 -5.19
C LYS A 103 -11.45 -1.40 -4.54
N ALA A 104 -10.18 -1.28 -4.90
CA ALA A 104 -9.35 -0.19 -4.42
C ALA A 104 -8.40 0.30 -5.50
N ILE A 105 -8.19 1.62 -5.57
CA ILE A 105 -7.21 2.24 -6.46
C ILE A 105 -6.32 3.15 -5.59
N ILE A 106 -5.03 2.87 -5.63
CA ILE A 106 -4.01 3.58 -4.88
C ILE A 106 -3.15 4.34 -5.88
N VAL A 107 -3.11 5.66 -5.78
CA VAL A 107 -2.15 6.50 -6.51
C VAL A 107 -1.05 6.86 -5.53
N ASN A 108 0.12 6.21 -5.65
CA ASN A 108 1.17 6.25 -4.63
C ASN A 108 1.78 7.64 -4.45
N GLN A 109 1.99 8.37 -5.54
CA GLN A 109 2.20 9.82 -5.53
C GLN A 109 1.03 10.46 -6.27
N ALA A 110 0.14 11.14 -5.54
CA ALA A 110 -1.03 11.77 -6.14
C ALA A 110 -0.62 13.03 -6.89
N VAL A 111 -0.10 12.81 -8.11
CA VAL A 111 0.29 13.85 -9.07
C VAL A 111 -0.93 14.59 -9.62
N PRO A 112 -0.74 15.78 -10.25
CA PRO A 112 -1.82 16.51 -10.90
C PRO A 112 -2.69 15.64 -11.80
N GLY A 113 -4.01 15.76 -11.63
CA GLY A 113 -5.03 14.93 -12.31
C GLY A 113 -5.61 13.80 -11.45
N THR A 114 -4.99 13.48 -10.32
CA THR A 114 -5.47 12.42 -9.42
C THR A 114 -6.86 12.75 -8.85
N THR A 115 -7.05 13.99 -8.37
CA THR A 115 -8.34 14.46 -7.83
C THR A 115 -9.47 14.30 -8.85
N GLU A 116 -9.24 14.75 -10.08
CA GLU A 116 -10.24 14.65 -11.15
C GLU A 116 -10.51 13.19 -11.55
N ALA A 117 -9.47 12.36 -11.58
CA ALA A 117 -9.65 10.92 -11.83
C ALA A 117 -10.51 10.26 -10.75
N PHE A 118 -10.28 10.56 -9.48
CA PHE A 118 -11.08 10.03 -8.38
C PHE A 118 -12.52 10.50 -8.43
N ARG A 119 -12.79 11.78 -8.78
CA ARG A 119 -14.16 12.27 -8.98
C ARG A 119 -14.88 11.47 -10.06
N LYS A 120 -14.25 11.26 -11.22
CA LYS A 120 -14.81 10.47 -12.33
C LYS A 120 -15.05 9.00 -11.92
N ILE A 121 -14.15 8.40 -11.16
CA ILE A 121 -14.35 7.06 -10.62
C ILE A 121 -15.56 7.04 -9.69
N LYS A 122 -15.65 7.96 -8.74
CA LYS A 122 -16.75 8.01 -7.78
C LYS A 122 -18.12 8.27 -8.39
N GLU A 123 -18.18 8.96 -9.52
CA GLU A 123 -19.42 9.15 -10.29
C GLU A 123 -19.96 7.83 -10.86
N SER A 124 -19.10 6.94 -11.33
CA SER A 124 -19.48 5.69 -12.00
C SER A 124 -19.34 4.45 -11.09
N ARG A 125 -18.37 4.45 -10.21
CA ARG A 125 -18.00 3.34 -9.33
C ARG A 125 -17.77 3.85 -7.88
N PRO A 126 -18.81 4.31 -7.17
CA PRO A 126 -18.69 4.80 -5.80
C PRO A 126 -18.25 3.72 -4.81
N ASP A 127 -18.33 2.45 -5.20
CA ASP A 127 -17.88 1.28 -4.41
C ASP A 127 -16.36 1.13 -4.38
N ILE A 128 -15.59 1.77 -5.26
CA ILE A 128 -14.13 1.67 -5.29
C ILE A 128 -13.54 2.62 -4.23
N ILE A 129 -12.65 2.07 -3.39
CA ILE A 129 -11.89 2.86 -2.43
C ILE A 129 -10.74 3.57 -3.16
N CYS A 130 -10.72 4.90 -3.11
CA CYS A 130 -9.70 5.74 -3.72
C CYS A 130 -8.71 6.24 -2.67
N ILE A 131 -7.44 5.90 -2.82
CA ILE A 131 -6.38 6.23 -1.86
C ILE A 131 -5.32 7.09 -2.56
N ALA A 132 -5.08 8.28 -2.02
CA ALA A 132 -4.02 9.18 -2.46
C ALA A 132 -2.83 9.10 -1.50
N GLY A 133 -1.66 8.71 -2.00
CA GLY A 133 -0.40 8.82 -1.29
C GLY A 133 0.34 10.09 -1.70
N GLU A 134 1.13 10.65 -0.81
CA GLU A 134 2.09 11.73 -1.03
C GLU A 134 1.62 12.81 -2.04
N SER A 135 0.56 13.54 -1.67
CA SER A 135 -0.16 14.41 -2.60
C SER A 135 0.69 15.60 -3.10
N HIS A 136 0.68 15.78 -4.41
CA HIS A 136 1.19 16.96 -5.11
C HIS A 136 0.07 17.92 -5.50
N GLU A 137 -1.18 17.62 -5.15
CA GLU A 137 -2.35 18.48 -5.32
C GLU A 137 -2.75 19.10 -3.98
N ASP A 138 -3.64 20.08 -4.02
CA ASP A 138 -4.16 20.74 -2.82
C ASP A 138 -4.85 19.72 -1.89
N LEU A 139 -4.43 19.67 -0.62
CA LEU A 139 -4.92 18.66 0.33
C LEU A 139 -6.42 18.73 0.58
N PRO A 140 -7.06 19.89 0.75
CA PRO A 140 -8.51 20.02 0.77
C PRO A 140 -9.20 19.47 -0.47
N GLU A 141 -8.66 19.73 -1.65
CA GLU A 141 -9.26 19.27 -2.91
C GLU A 141 -9.20 17.75 -3.04
N ILE A 142 -8.02 17.15 -2.91
CA ILE A 142 -7.87 15.71 -3.03
C ILE A 142 -8.60 14.98 -1.90
N GLY A 143 -8.63 15.53 -0.70
CA GLY A 143 -9.39 15.02 0.43
C GLY A 143 -10.91 15.03 0.22
N SER A 144 -11.41 15.85 -0.72
CA SER A 144 -12.83 15.83 -1.11
C SER A 144 -13.18 14.69 -2.08
N ALA A 145 -12.19 14.09 -2.74
CA ALA A 145 -12.37 13.08 -3.77
C ALA A 145 -11.85 11.69 -3.37
N ALA A 146 -10.86 11.63 -2.49
CA ALA A 146 -10.30 10.39 -1.97
C ALA A 146 -11.02 9.92 -0.70
N ASP A 147 -11.06 8.61 -0.47
CA ASP A 147 -11.52 8.02 0.80
C ASP A 147 -10.43 8.09 1.86
N LEU A 148 -9.16 8.08 1.44
CA LEU A 148 -8.01 8.20 2.33
C LEU A 148 -6.90 8.99 1.63
N VAL A 149 -6.30 9.91 2.38
CA VAL A 149 -5.10 10.65 1.96
C VAL A 149 -3.97 10.34 2.94
N CYS A 150 -2.90 9.73 2.43
CA CYS A 150 -1.68 9.46 3.17
C CYS A 150 -0.62 10.47 2.74
N ASN A 151 -0.35 11.46 3.56
CA ASN A 151 0.60 12.52 3.22
C ASN A 151 1.74 12.60 4.24
N ASN A 152 2.93 12.93 3.77
CA ASN A 152 4.09 13.18 4.61
C ASN A 152 4.13 14.66 5.04
N ASP A 153 4.55 14.89 6.28
CA ASP A 153 4.86 16.26 6.72
C ASP A 153 6.25 16.68 6.21
N PHE A 154 6.26 17.17 4.97
CA PHE A 154 7.49 17.61 4.30
C PHE A 154 8.16 18.80 4.98
N VAL A 155 7.38 19.68 5.62
CA VAL A 155 7.88 20.85 6.32
C VAL A 155 8.68 20.44 7.55
N SER A 156 8.07 19.62 8.41
CA SER A 156 8.76 19.07 9.58
C SER A 156 9.97 18.23 9.19
N ARG A 157 9.87 17.42 8.12
CA ARG A 157 10.98 16.63 7.60
C ARG A 157 12.15 17.53 7.17
N GLY A 158 11.89 18.57 6.40
CA GLY A 158 12.91 19.54 5.98
C GLY A 158 13.59 20.22 7.17
N TYR A 159 12.80 20.69 8.13
CA TYR A 159 13.31 21.28 9.37
C TYR A 159 14.20 20.30 10.16
N LEU A 160 13.76 19.06 10.33
CA LEU A 160 14.52 18.03 11.08
C LEU A 160 15.85 17.69 10.41
N ILE A 161 15.88 17.62 9.08
CA ILE A 161 17.12 17.39 8.32
C ILE A 161 18.15 18.50 8.60
N ILE A 162 17.74 19.77 8.47
CA ILE A 162 18.63 20.91 8.71
C ILE A 162 19.07 20.97 10.17
N ARG A 163 18.16 20.75 11.12
CA ARG A 163 18.47 20.71 12.55
C ARG A 163 19.50 19.63 12.86
N THR A 164 19.30 18.42 12.34
CA THR A 164 20.23 17.32 12.53
C THR A 164 21.61 17.61 11.95
N ALA A 165 21.68 18.19 10.75
CA ALA A 165 22.93 18.61 10.15
C ALA A 165 23.67 19.61 11.05
N HIS A 166 22.98 20.61 11.61
CA HIS A 166 23.55 21.58 12.53
C HIS A 166 24.04 20.90 13.84
N GLU A 167 23.24 20.00 14.43
CA GLU A 167 23.61 19.25 15.63
C GLU A 167 24.86 18.37 15.43
N LEU A 168 25.06 17.87 14.20
CA LEU A 168 26.26 17.13 13.78
C LEU A 168 27.47 18.04 13.49
N GLY A 169 27.33 19.37 13.63
CA GLY A 169 28.41 20.33 13.43
C GLY A 169 28.68 20.66 11.94
N CYS A 170 27.69 20.46 11.07
CA CYS A 170 27.81 20.82 9.66
C CYS A 170 27.63 22.36 9.49
N ASP A 171 28.60 23.03 8.86
CA ASP A 171 28.52 24.44 8.54
C ASP A 171 27.88 24.72 7.17
N THR A 172 27.78 23.69 6.35
CA THR A 172 27.25 23.79 4.99
C THR A 172 26.26 22.65 4.72
N PHE A 173 25.10 23.01 4.16
CA PHE A 173 24.09 22.07 3.68
C PHE A 173 23.91 22.23 2.18
N VAL A 174 23.99 21.13 1.44
CA VAL A 174 23.76 21.11 -0.02
C VAL A 174 22.46 20.37 -0.30
N HIS A 175 21.51 21.07 -0.91
CA HIS A 175 20.26 20.48 -1.38
C HIS A 175 20.35 20.25 -2.89
N ILE A 176 20.14 19.00 -3.31
CA ILE A 176 20.04 18.61 -4.72
C ILE A 176 18.58 18.24 -4.97
N SER A 177 17.96 18.90 -5.95
CA SER A 177 16.57 18.71 -6.31
C SER A 177 16.39 18.69 -7.82
N PHE A 178 15.16 18.35 -8.26
CA PHE A 178 14.80 18.39 -9.67
C PHE A 178 14.19 19.73 -10.04
N PRO A 179 14.35 20.21 -11.30
CA PRO A 179 13.78 21.49 -11.74
C PRO A 179 12.27 21.61 -11.48
N ARG A 180 11.52 20.52 -11.61
CA ARG A 180 10.07 20.47 -11.36
C ARG A 180 9.67 20.78 -9.92
N HIS A 181 10.60 20.69 -8.96
CA HIS A 181 10.35 21.00 -7.55
C HIS A 181 10.70 22.46 -7.20
N LEU A 182 11.09 23.24 -8.19
CA LEU A 182 11.49 24.66 -8.03
C LEU A 182 10.41 25.62 -8.51
N ALA A 183 9.27 25.12 -9.00
CA ALA A 183 8.17 25.92 -9.53
C ALA A 183 7.20 26.37 -8.43
#